data_c6880a8e0d47948e15eb110635e9f9dd
#
_entry.id   c6880a8e0d47948e15eb110635e9f9dd
#
_cell.length_a   1.000
_cell.length_b   1.000
_cell.length_c   1.000
_cell.angle_alpha   90.00
_cell.angle_beta   90.00
_cell.angle_gamma   90.00
#
_symmetry.space_group_name_H-M   'P 1'
#
loop_
_entity.id
_entity.type
_entity.pdbx_description
1 polymer ?
#
loop_
_entity_poly.entity_id
_entity_poly.type
_entity_poly.pdbx_seq_one_letter_code
_entity_poly.pdbx_strand_id
1 'polypeptide(L)'
;METKRQQKIAKLIQKELSEIFQREIRTQGTIMITVTKVNVTSDMSYARVYLSVFGPDREAKTAVVKEVNAMTKSIRGKLGDRIKMQVRVIPELQFFEDDSLDYIENIDNLLKS
;
A
#
# COMPACT_ATOMS: atom_id res chain seq x y z
N MET A 1 -8.86 8.30 17.12
CA MET A 1 -7.97 7.19 17.54
C MET A 1 -8.41 5.89 16.90
N GLU A 2 -7.45 5.12 16.43
CA GLU A 2 -7.75 3.79 15.92
C GLU A 2 -7.98 2.81 17.08
N THR A 3 -9.00 1.98 16.95
CA THR A 3 -9.25 0.91 17.90
C THR A 3 -8.24 -0.22 17.70
N LYS A 4 -8.11 -1.10 18.70
CA LYS A 4 -7.27 -2.29 18.57
C LYS A 4 -7.70 -3.17 17.39
N ARG A 5 -9.01 -3.25 17.15
CA ARG A 5 -9.55 -4.02 16.02
C ARG A 5 -9.13 -3.43 14.68
N GLN A 6 -9.20 -2.10 14.53
CA GLN A 6 -8.73 -1.43 13.32
C GLN A 6 -7.25 -1.69 13.10
N GLN A 7 -6.44 -1.62 14.15
CA GLN A 7 -5.00 -1.86 14.07
C GLN A 7 -4.67 -3.29 13.66
N LYS A 8 -5.38 -4.27 14.22
CA LYS A 8 -5.19 -5.68 13.86
C LYS A 8 -5.52 -5.94 12.39
N ILE A 9 -6.64 -5.41 11.94
CA ILE A 9 -7.06 -5.58 10.55
C ILE A 9 -6.10 -4.87 9.61
N ALA A 10 -5.66 -3.66 9.97
CA ALA A 10 -4.68 -2.91 9.18
C ALA A 10 -3.37 -3.69 9.04
N LYS A 11 -2.86 -4.28 10.12
CA LYS A 11 -1.64 -5.09 10.08
C LYS A 11 -1.82 -6.34 9.23
N LEU A 12 -2.97 -7.00 9.34
CA LEU A 12 -3.29 -8.18 8.54
C LEU A 12 -3.30 -7.81 7.05
N ILE A 13 -3.98 -6.73 6.70
CA ILE A 13 -4.04 -6.25 5.32
C ILE A 13 -2.66 -5.90 4.82
N GLN A 14 -1.86 -5.20 5.61
CA GLN A 14 -0.49 -4.82 5.25
C GLN A 14 0.36 -6.05 4.93
N LYS A 15 0.31 -7.05 5.80
CA LYS A 15 1.07 -8.28 5.63
C LYS A 15 0.66 -9.01 4.35
N GLU A 16 -0.64 -9.21 4.18
CA GLU A 16 -1.13 -9.98 3.03
C GLU A 16 -0.94 -9.24 1.71
N LEU A 17 -1.14 -7.92 1.70
CA LEU A 17 -0.88 -7.11 0.52
C LEU A 17 0.61 -7.12 0.15
N SER A 18 1.49 -7.06 1.15
CA SER A 18 2.93 -7.12 0.89
C SER A 18 3.30 -8.42 0.17
N GLU A 19 2.73 -9.54 0.60
CA GLU A 19 2.94 -10.82 -0.07
C GLU A 19 2.36 -10.84 -1.48
N ILE A 20 1.17 -10.27 -1.67
CA ILE A 20 0.54 -10.19 -2.99
C ILE A 20 1.42 -9.40 -3.96
N PHE A 21 1.93 -8.25 -3.53
CA PHE A 21 2.81 -7.44 -4.36
C PHE A 21 4.12 -8.13 -4.69
N GLN A 22 4.67 -8.90 -3.77
CA GLN A 22 5.91 -9.62 -4.02
C GLN A 22 5.74 -10.82 -4.92
N ARG A 23 4.63 -11.55 -4.80
CA ARG A 23 4.44 -12.83 -5.48
C ARG A 23 3.58 -12.75 -6.74
N GLU A 24 2.54 -11.94 -6.73
CA GLU A 24 1.51 -11.98 -7.76
C GLU A 24 1.51 -10.75 -8.66
N ILE A 25 2.00 -9.62 -8.18
CA ILE A 25 2.07 -8.40 -8.96
C ILE A 25 3.52 -8.11 -9.29
N ARG A 26 3.85 -8.27 -10.56
CA ARG A 26 5.20 -8.00 -11.05
C ARG A 26 5.21 -6.66 -11.76
N THR A 27 6.10 -5.80 -11.31
CA THR A 27 6.39 -4.55 -11.98
C THR A 27 7.55 -4.77 -12.95
N GLN A 28 7.63 -3.94 -13.97
CA GLN A 28 8.70 -4.04 -14.95
C GLN A 28 10.02 -3.52 -14.38
N GLY A 29 11.09 -4.26 -14.66
CA GLY A 29 12.44 -3.81 -14.36
C GLY A 29 12.78 -3.83 -12.87
N THR A 30 13.43 -2.77 -12.42
CA THR A 30 13.97 -2.64 -11.07
C THR A 30 12.99 -2.00 -10.09
N ILE A 31 11.74 -1.81 -10.47
CA ILE A 31 10.75 -1.16 -9.61
C ILE A 31 10.30 -2.11 -8.52
N MET A 32 10.42 -1.67 -7.26
CA MET A 32 9.96 -2.41 -6.10
C MET A 32 8.83 -1.65 -5.42
N ILE A 33 7.78 -2.38 -5.05
CA ILE A 33 6.63 -1.81 -4.32
C ILE A 33 6.61 -2.39 -2.92
N THR A 34 6.58 -1.51 -1.92
CA THR A 34 6.48 -1.90 -0.51
C THR A 34 5.25 -1.24 0.10
N VAL A 35 4.45 -2.02 0.82
CA VAL A 35 3.33 -1.46 1.59
C VAL A 35 3.88 -0.95 2.91
N THR A 36 3.88 0.37 3.07
CA THR A 36 4.48 1.02 4.24
C THR A 36 3.49 1.24 5.37
N LYS A 37 2.22 1.46 5.03
CA LYS A 37 1.20 1.77 6.02
C LYS A 37 -0.18 1.42 5.49
N VAL A 38 -1.05 0.97 6.38
CA VAL A 38 -2.48 0.75 6.07
C VAL A 38 -3.31 1.41 7.16
N ASN A 39 -4.26 2.25 6.76
CA ASN A 39 -5.23 2.87 7.67
C ASN A 39 -6.62 2.38 7.30
N VAL A 40 -7.33 1.80 8.26
CA VAL A 40 -8.69 1.30 8.08
C VAL A 40 -9.65 2.26 8.78
N THR A 41 -10.75 2.61 8.13
CA THR A 41 -11.76 3.47 8.72
C THR A 41 -12.48 2.77 9.88
N SER A 42 -13.11 3.56 10.76
CA SER A 42 -13.75 3.01 11.97
C SER A 42 -14.86 2.02 11.69
N ASP A 43 -15.57 2.19 10.57
CA ASP A 43 -16.63 1.27 10.14
C ASP A 43 -16.09 0.13 9.26
N MET A 44 -14.77 0.12 9.02
CA MET A 44 -14.07 -0.90 8.23
C MET A 44 -14.50 -0.98 6.75
N SER A 45 -15.09 0.10 6.23
CA SER A 45 -15.54 0.15 4.85
C SER A 45 -14.40 0.50 3.87
N TYR A 46 -13.39 1.23 4.34
CA TYR A 46 -12.27 1.66 3.49
C TYR A 46 -10.93 1.39 4.17
N ALA A 47 -9.97 1.02 3.35
CA ALA A 47 -8.58 0.91 3.76
C ALA A 47 -7.72 1.78 2.85
N ARG A 48 -6.97 2.70 3.44
CA ARG A 48 -5.99 3.52 2.73
C ARG A 48 -4.64 2.82 2.82
N VAL A 49 -4.09 2.47 1.68
CA VAL A 49 -2.84 1.73 1.59
C VAL A 49 -1.77 2.65 1.02
N TYR A 50 -0.71 2.84 1.77
CA TYR A 50 0.42 3.66 1.36
C TYR A 50 1.53 2.78 0.82
N LEU A 51 2.00 3.13 -0.37
CA LEU A 51 3.02 2.36 -1.09
C LEU A 51 4.29 3.18 -1.21
N SER A 52 5.41 2.56 -0.86
CA SER A 52 6.72 3.09 -1.22
C SER A 52 7.13 2.42 -2.52
N VAL A 53 7.36 3.21 -3.54
CA VAL A 53 7.76 2.70 -4.84
C VAL A 53 9.22 3.09 -5.06
N PHE A 54 10.08 2.10 -5.18
CA PHE A 54 11.48 2.31 -5.46
C PHE A 54 11.69 2.16 -6.97
N GLY A 55 12.03 3.24 -7.62
CA GLY A 55 12.19 3.27 -9.07
C GLY A 55 13.14 4.37 -9.52
N PRO A 56 13.47 4.42 -10.83
CA PRO A 56 14.50 5.32 -11.34
C PRO A 56 14.12 6.80 -11.27
N ASP A 57 12.83 7.13 -11.37
CA ASP A 57 12.41 8.53 -11.35
C ASP A 57 10.98 8.65 -10.81
N ARG A 58 10.55 9.90 -10.62
CA ARG A 58 9.24 10.20 -10.07
C ARG A 58 8.10 9.82 -11.00
N GLU A 59 8.30 9.95 -12.29
CA GLU A 59 7.28 9.59 -13.27
C GLU A 59 6.99 8.09 -13.23
N ALA A 60 8.03 7.28 -13.11
CA ALA A 60 7.88 5.83 -12.98
C ALA A 60 7.11 5.47 -11.72
N LYS A 61 7.41 6.13 -10.59
CA LYS A 61 6.71 5.92 -9.32
C LYS A 61 5.23 6.26 -9.43
N THR A 62 4.91 7.41 -10.00
CA THR A 62 3.53 7.86 -10.18
C THR A 62 2.76 6.93 -11.12
N ALA A 63 3.38 6.50 -12.20
CA ALA A 63 2.78 5.57 -13.14
C ALA A 63 2.43 4.23 -12.47
N VAL A 64 3.32 3.73 -11.61
CA VAL A 64 3.10 2.48 -10.89
C VAL A 64 1.91 2.59 -9.94
N VAL A 65 1.82 3.67 -9.17
CA VAL A 65 0.70 3.88 -8.24
C VAL A 65 -0.62 3.98 -9.01
N LYS A 66 -0.62 4.67 -10.13
CA LYS A 66 -1.81 4.76 -11.00
C LYS A 66 -2.22 3.40 -11.54
N GLU A 67 -1.25 2.61 -11.97
CA GLU A 67 -1.49 1.25 -12.46
C GLU A 67 -2.05 0.35 -11.37
N VAL A 68 -1.50 0.43 -10.16
CA VAL A 68 -2.00 -0.33 -9.00
C VAL A 68 -3.44 0.05 -8.69
N ASN A 69 -3.78 1.34 -8.72
CA ASN A 69 -5.16 1.79 -8.51
C ASN A 69 -6.11 1.27 -9.60
N ALA A 70 -5.64 1.15 -10.83
CA ALA A 70 -6.44 0.56 -11.91
C ALA A 70 -6.70 -0.93 -11.68
N MET A 71 -5.83 -1.59 -10.90
CA MET A 71 -5.95 -3.02 -10.58
C MET A 71 -6.62 -3.26 -9.22
N THR A 72 -7.18 -2.25 -8.60
CA THR A 72 -7.71 -2.34 -7.24
C THR A 72 -8.70 -3.48 -7.06
N LYS A 73 -9.61 -3.66 -8.00
CA LYS A 73 -10.62 -4.71 -7.92
C LYS A 73 -9.99 -6.11 -7.90
N SER A 74 -9.01 -6.34 -8.75
CA SER A 74 -8.28 -7.61 -8.80
C SER A 74 -7.49 -7.84 -7.51
N ILE A 75 -6.81 -6.81 -7.02
CA ILE A 75 -6.02 -6.89 -5.79
C ILE A 75 -6.93 -7.14 -4.59
N ARG A 76 -8.08 -6.47 -4.54
CA ARG A 76 -9.06 -6.68 -3.48
C ARG A 76 -9.59 -8.12 -3.48
N GLY A 77 -9.83 -8.68 -4.65
CA GLY A 77 -10.24 -10.08 -4.79
C GLY A 77 -9.20 -11.04 -4.23
N LYS A 78 -7.94 -10.82 -4.57
CA LYS A 78 -6.82 -11.64 -4.06
C LYS A 78 -6.69 -11.51 -2.55
N LEU A 79 -6.80 -10.30 -2.02
CA LEU A 79 -6.76 -10.05 -0.59
C LEU A 79 -7.93 -10.76 0.11
N GLY A 80 -9.14 -10.64 -0.46
CA GLY A 80 -10.33 -11.29 0.09
C GLY A 80 -10.15 -12.79 0.22
N ASP A 81 -9.59 -13.43 -0.79
CA ASP A 81 -9.34 -14.87 -0.76
C ASP A 81 -8.40 -15.27 0.38
N ARG A 82 -7.46 -14.39 0.74
CA ARG A 82 -6.50 -14.67 1.80
C ARG A 82 -7.05 -14.43 3.20
N ILE A 83 -7.94 -13.45 3.38
CA ILE A 83 -8.38 -13.02 4.71
C ILE A 83 -9.87 -13.24 5.01
N LYS A 84 -10.61 -13.78 4.06
CA LYS A 84 -12.07 -13.98 4.22
C LYS A 84 -12.48 -14.78 5.44
N MET A 85 -11.61 -15.68 5.90
CA MET A 85 -11.89 -16.48 7.10
C MET A 85 -11.63 -15.71 8.39
N GLN A 86 -10.97 -14.57 8.32
CA GLN A 86 -10.56 -13.79 9.47
C GLN A 86 -11.35 -12.50 9.63
N VAL A 87 -11.95 -12.00 8.54
CA VAL A 87 -12.71 -10.76 8.55
C VAL A 87 -14.04 -10.96 7.81
N ARG A 88 -15.08 -10.29 8.30
CA ARG A 88 -16.41 -10.37 7.71
C ARG A 88 -16.53 -9.64 6.38
N VAL A 89 -15.95 -8.45 6.33
CA VAL A 89 -16.06 -7.55 5.20
C VAL A 89 -14.66 -7.17 4.76
N ILE A 90 -14.43 -7.26 3.45
CA ILE A 90 -13.17 -6.81 2.87
C ILE A 90 -13.33 -5.33 2.53
N PRO A 91 -12.52 -4.43 3.13
CA PRO A 91 -12.64 -2.99 2.86
C PRO A 91 -12.36 -2.66 1.40
N GLU A 92 -12.94 -1.57 0.94
CA GLU A 92 -12.53 -0.98 -0.32
C GLU A 92 -11.09 -0.46 -0.18
N LEU A 93 -10.27 -0.72 -1.17
CA LEU A 93 -8.85 -0.33 -1.13
C LEU A 93 -8.62 0.94 -1.94
N GLN A 94 -7.80 1.84 -1.39
CA GLN A 94 -7.26 2.99 -2.11
C GLN A 94 -5.76 3.02 -1.89
N PHE A 95 -5.02 3.18 -2.97
CA PHE A 95 -3.56 3.17 -2.92
C PHE A 95 -3.01 4.57 -3.12
N PHE A 96 -2.07 4.94 -2.27
CA PHE A 96 -1.41 6.24 -2.31
C PHE A 96 0.10 6.04 -2.30
N GLU A 97 0.81 6.93 -2.94
CA GLU A 97 2.26 6.96 -2.86
C GLU A 97 2.66 7.52 -1.49
N ASP A 98 3.53 6.78 -0.79
CA ASP A 98 4.12 7.26 0.46
C ASP A 98 5.41 7.98 0.13
N ASP A 99 5.41 9.30 0.20
CA ASP A 99 6.55 10.14 -0.14
C ASP A 99 7.38 10.54 1.09
N SER A 100 7.16 9.89 2.23
CA SER A 100 7.89 10.21 3.46
C SER A 100 9.39 10.12 3.27
N LEU A 101 9.87 9.13 2.53
CA LEU A 101 11.30 8.95 2.26
C LEU A 101 11.85 10.08 1.40
N ASP A 102 11.10 10.52 0.40
CA ASP A 102 11.49 11.65 -0.44
C ASP A 102 11.58 12.94 0.38
N TYR A 103 10.65 13.11 1.31
CA TYR A 103 10.64 14.24 2.21
C TYR A 103 11.89 14.25 3.11
N ILE A 104 12.27 13.10 3.65
CA ILE A 104 13.47 12.95 4.47
C ILE A 104 14.72 13.23 3.65
N GLU A 105 14.80 12.75 2.42
CA GLU A 105 15.91 13.02 1.52
C GLU A 105 16.04 14.53 1.23
N ASN A 106 14.92 15.18 0.99
CA ASN A 106 14.92 16.64 0.76
C ASN A 106 15.42 17.41 1.96
N ILE A 107 15.05 17.00 3.16
CA ILE A 107 15.56 17.63 4.39
C ILE A 107 17.07 17.45 4.51
N ASP A 108 17.57 16.23 4.25
CA ASP A 108 19.01 15.96 4.27
C ASP A 108 19.74 16.82 3.26
N ASN A 109 19.22 16.96 2.05
CA ASN A 109 19.82 17.78 1.01
C ASN A 109 19.86 19.25 1.42
N LEU A 110 18.80 19.74 2.05
CA LEU A 110 18.75 21.11 2.56
C LEU A 110 19.76 21.35 3.69
N LEU A 111 19.96 20.35 4.54
CA LEU A 111 20.91 20.45 5.65
C LEU A 111 22.36 20.37 5.17
N LYS A 112 22.61 19.67 4.08
CA LYS A 112 23.96 19.51 3.52
C LYS A 112 24.38 20.68 2.64
N SER A 113 23.45 21.46 2.19
CA SER A 113 23.75 22.64 1.40
C SER A 113 23.87 23.87 2.30
#